data_ccaa08ceda67665e319ba3867e54299d
#
_entry.id   ccaa08ceda67665e319ba3867e54299d
#
_cell.length_a   1.000
_cell.length_b   1.000
_cell.length_c   1.000
_cell.angle_alpha   90.00
_cell.angle_beta   90.00
_cell.angle_gamma   90.00
#
_symmetry.space_group_name_H-M   'P 1'
#
loop_
_entity.id
_entity.type
_entity.pdbx_description
1 polymer ?
#
loop_
_entity_poly.entity_id
_entity_poly.type
_entity_poly.pdbx_seq_one_letter_code
_entity_poly.pdbx_strand_id
1 'polypeptide(L)'
;MLCRDAWGAQPPRPGGTPQTPVRMTIHHTAVTLGDNANAPARLRQHQHYHQDTHGWIDIAYHLSVDRNGNIYELRKPELVGDTATNYDPTGHFLVVCEGNFDEEQISEDQLNGAALAFAWAAQRFDIPTGTLAGHRDASPDTSCPGTNLYSHVASGDLKNRVNALLANGSVDLHTICGPEASAAVADIESGLR
;
A
#
# COMPACT_ATOMS: atom_id res chain seq x y z
N MET A 1 5.10 -3.79 10.43
CA MET A 1 5.45 -2.96 9.25
C MET A 1 6.97 -2.85 9.16
N LEU A 2 7.53 -3.05 7.99
CA LEU A 2 8.97 -2.93 7.70
C LEU A 2 9.30 -1.49 7.34
N CYS A 3 10.24 -0.86 8.07
CA CYS A 3 10.70 0.50 7.79
C CYS A 3 11.30 0.61 6.37
N ARG A 4 11.20 1.80 5.78
CA ARG A 4 11.57 2.00 4.38
C ARG A 4 13.05 1.79 4.06
N ASP A 5 13.95 2.01 4.99
CA ASP A 5 15.39 1.74 4.84
C ASP A 5 15.70 0.24 4.69
N ALA A 6 14.89 -0.63 5.30
CA ALA A 6 15.08 -2.06 5.26
C ALA A 6 14.94 -2.67 3.86
N TRP A 7 14.00 -2.15 3.03
CA TRP A 7 13.83 -2.62 1.66
C TRP A 7 14.70 -1.87 0.64
N GLY A 8 15.60 -0.99 1.12
CA GLY A 8 16.54 -0.25 0.28
C GLY A 8 15.94 0.96 -0.42
N ALA A 9 14.97 1.63 0.21
CA ALA A 9 14.37 2.84 -0.32
C ALA A 9 15.40 3.95 -0.53
N GLN A 10 15.31 4.64 -1.66
CA GLN A 10 16.03 5.89 -1.86
C GLN A 10 15.42 7.00 -1.00
N PRO A 11 16.20 8.02 -0.60
CA PRO A 11 15.65 9.20 0.05
C PRO A 11 14.57 9.86 -0.83
N PRO A 12 13.50 10.40 -0.22
CA PRO A 12 12.55 11.22 -0.96
C PRO A 12 13.24 12.48 -1.49
N ARG A 13 12.83 12.94 -2.67
CA ARG A 13 13.27 14.23 -3.20
C ARG A 13 12.68 15.37 -2.38
N PRO A 14 13.33 16.54 -2.33
CA PRO A 14 12.79 17.72 -1.65
C PRO A 14 11.40 18.11 -2.21
N GLY A 15 10.54 18.62 -1.34
CA GLY A 15 9.19 19.06 -1.71
C GLY A 15 8.11 18.17 -1.12
N GLY A 16 6.95 18.18 -1.76
CA GLY A 16 5.74 17.48 -1.33
C GLY A 16 4.73 18.43 -0.70
N THR A 17 3.47 18.12 -0.93
CA THR A 17 2.34 18.87 -0.39
C THR A 17 1.89 18.22 0.92
N PRO A 18 1.87 18.94 2.05
CA PRO A 18 1.34 18.41 3.30
C PRO A 18 -0.15 18.09 3.19
N GLN A 19 -0.57 17.00 3.87
CA GLN A 19 -1.99 16.63 3.97
C GLN A 19 -2.33 16.05 5.35
N THR A 20 -3.62 15.97 5.63
CA THR A 20 -4.21 15.05 6.60
C THR A 20 -5.09 14.08 5.82
N PRO A 21 -4.82 12.76 5.87
CA PRO A 21 -5.67 11.77 5.20
C PRO A 21 -7.10 11.79 5.78
N VAL A 22 -8.11 11.77 4.89
CA VAL A 22 -9.54 11.78 5.24
C VAL A 22 -10.32 10.67 4.51
N ARG A 23 -9.66 9.92 3.63
CA ARG A 23 -10.23 8.78 2.90
C ARG A 23 -9.16 7.74 2.59
N MET A 24 -9.60 6.54 2.27
CA MET A 24 -8.73 5.39 2.04
C MET A 24 -8.90 4.86 0.62
N THR A 25 -7.78 4.62 -0.08
CA THR A 25 -7.82 4.10 -1.45
C THR A 25 -6.85 2.97 -1.62
N ILE A 26 -7.35 1.84 -2.16
CA ILE A 26 -6.54 0.68 -2.47
C ILE A 26 -6.14 0.68 -3.94
N HIS A 27 -4.90 0.30 -4.17
CA HIS A 27 -4.26 0.17 -5.48
C HIS A 27 -3.65 -1.21 -5.67
N HIS A 28 -3.30 -1.53 -6.91
CA HIS A 28 -2.34 -2.58 -7.25
C HIS A 28 -1.17 -1.99 -8.05
N THR A 29 -0.07 -2.74 -8.12
CA THR A 29 1.07 -2.31 -8.94
C THR A 29 0.85 -2.55 -10.42
N ALA A 30 -0.15 -3.33 -10.81
CA ALA A 30 -0.45 -3.76 -12.17
C ALA A 30 0.72 -4.51 -12.86
N VAL A 31 1.64 -5.04 -12.07
CA VAL A 31 2.76 -5.87 -12.53
C VAL A 31 2.66 -7.21 -11.82
N THR A 32 2.62 -8.29 -12.59
CA THR A 32 2.59 -9.66 -12.05
C THR A 32 3.76 -9.88 -11.09
N LEU A 33 3.48 -10.18 -9.83
CA LEU A 33 4.51 -10.36 -8.81
C LEU A 33 5.23 -11.69 -9.00
N GLY A 34 4.48 -12.75 -9.32
CA GLY A 34 5.00 -14.11 -9.36
C GLY A 34 5.33 -14.61 -7.95
N ASP A 35 6.61 -14.80 -7.64
CA ASP A 35 7.07 -15.19 -6.31
C ASP A 35 7.09 -13.99 -5.36
N ASN A 36 6.71 -14.22 -4.08
CA ASN A 36 6.73 -13.16 -3.05
C ASN A 36 8.13 -12.60 -2.79
N ALA A 37 9.18 -13.39 -3.01
CA ALA A 37 10.57 -12.98 -2.93
C ALA A 37 10.91 -11.76 -3.82
N ASN A 38 10.11 -11.52 -4.85
CA ASN A 38 10.28 -10.37 -5.74
C ASN A 38 9.80 -9.04 -5.12
N ALA A 39 8.99 -9.04 -4.05
CA ALA A 39 8.31 -7.84 -3.56
C ALA A 39 9.28 -6.71 -3.19
N PRO A 40 10.36 -6.90 -2.40
CA PRO A 40 11.27 -5.80 -2.08
C PRO A 40 11.96 -5.21 -3.32
N ALA A 41 12.34 -6.06 -4.28
CA ALA A 41 12.95 -5.61 -5.54
C ALA A 41 11.95 -4.81 -6.39
N ARG A 42 10.66 -5.19 -6.40
CA ARG A 42 9.59 -4.44 -7.07
C ARG A 42 9.38 -3.07 -6.46
N LEU A 43 9.39 -2.95 -5.12
CA LEU A 43 9.30 -1.65 -4.46
C LEU A 43 10.40 -0.70 -4.90
N ARG A 44 11.66 -1.18 -4.95
CA ARG A 44 12.80 -0.38 -5.45
C ARG A 44 12.60 0.05 -6.91
N GLN A 45 12.13 -0.87 -7.77
CA GLN A 45 11.84 -0.57 -9.18
C GLN A 45 10.72 0.47 -9.33
N HIS A 46 9.63 0.35 -8.56
CA HIS A 46 8.54 1.31 -8.58
C HIS A 46 8.97 2.68 -8.08
N GLN A 47 9.75 2.75 -6.99
CA GLN A 47 10.28 4.02 -6.51
C GLN A 47 11.17 4.69 -7.56
N HIS A 48 12.07 3.94 -8.18
CA HIS A 48 12.91 4.43 -9.29
C HIS A 48 12.07 4.98 -10.43
N TYR A 49 11.08 4.21 -10.88
CA TYR A 49 10.19 4.63 -11.95
C TYR A 49 9.42 5.91 -11.60
N HIS A 50 8.90 6.00 -10.40
CA HIS A 50 8.17 7.17 -9.92
C HIS A 50 9.07 8.40 -9.82
N GLN A 51 10.27 8.27 -9.27
CA GLN A 51 11.18 9.39 -9.12
C GLN A 51 11.84 9.81 -10.43
N ASP A 52 12.27 8.86 -11.25
CA ASP A 52 13.14 9.15 -12.41
C ASP A 52 12.35 9.35 -13.69
N THR A 53 11.21 8.67 -13.87
CA THR A 53 10.38 8.80 -15.07
C THR A 53 9.27 9.82 -14.90
N HIS A 54 8.57 9.80 -13.76
CA HIS A 54 7.49 10.77 -13.49
C HIS A 54 7.99 12.06 -12.82
N GLY A 55 9.21 12.07 -12.28
CA GLY A 55 9.74 13.23 -11.56
C GLY A 55 9.09 13.46 -10.19
N TRP A 56 8.35 12.49 -9.67
CA TRP A 56 7.71 12.58 -8.36
C TRP A 56 8.74 12.59 -7.23
N ILE A 57 8.35 13.11 -6.08
CA ILE A 57 9.26 13.20 -4.94
C ILE A 57 9.64 11.82 -4.38
N ASP A 58 8.76 10.83 -4.53
CA ASP A 58 8.91 9.50 -3.95
C ASP A 58 7.97 8.49 -4.63
N ILE A 59 7.97 7.24 -4.17
CA ILE A 59 6.94 6.28 -4.52
C ILE A 59 5.55 6.85 -4.21
N ALA A 60 4.57 6.59 -5.06
CA ALA A 60 3.27 7.28 -5.05
C ALA A 60 2.42 7.00 -3.80
N TYR A 61 2.61 5.85 -3.16
CA TYR A 61 1.74 5.30 -2.12
C TYR A 61 2.35 5.45 -0.72
N HIS A 62 1.52 5.28 0.32
CA HIS A 62 1.95 5.41 1.71
C HIS A 62 2.41 4.08 2.32
N LEU A 63 1.70 2.99 2.04
CA LEU A 63 2.09 1.63 2.42
C LEU A 63 1.96 0.67 1.23
N SER A 64 2.79 -0.37 1.23
CA SER A 64 2.63 -1.52 0.34
C SER A 64 2.38 -2.79 1.13
N VAL A 65 1.69 -3.74 0.51
CA VAL A 65 1.43 -5.06 1.07
C VAL A 65 1.82 -6.12 0.04
N ASP A 66 2.69 -7.05 0.42
CA ASP A 66 3.07 -8.17 -0.43
C ASP A 66 2.10 -9.36 -0.30
N ARG A 67 2.30 -10.41 -1.10
CA ARG A 67 1.44 -11.60 -1.15
C ARG A 67 1.33 -12.34 0.18
N ASN A 68 2.37 -12.29 1.01
CA ASN A 68 2.41 -12.94 2.32
C ASN A 68 1.92 -12.02 3.46
N GLY A 69 1.38 -10.84 3.13
CA GLY A 69 0.82 -9.89 4.09
C GLY A 69 1.85 -9.02 4.79
N ASN A 70 3.13 -9.05 4.37
CA ASN A 70 4.11 -8.12 4.92
C ASN A 70 3.78 -6.70 4.48
N ILE A 71 3.80 -5.76 5.44
CA ILE A 71 3.52 -4.34 5.19
C ILE A 71 4.83 -3.57 5.15
N TYR A 72 5.01 -2.76 4.13
CA TYR A 72 6.19 -1.92 3.91
C TYR A 72 5.84 -0.44 4.04
N GLU A 73 6.63 0.30 4.82
CA GLU A 73 6.56 1.75 4.87
C GLU A 73 7.09 2.34 3.55
N LEU A 74 6.33 3.26 2.95
CA LEU A 74 6.68 3.94 1.72
C LEU A 74 6.78 5.46 1.95
N ARG A 75 5.93 6.27 1.33
CA ARG A 75 5.85 7.71 1.54
C ARG A 75 5.17 8.03 2.89
N LYS A 76 5.58 9.10 3.54
CA LYS A 76 4.91 9.57 4.76
C LYS A 76 3.43 9.88 4.49
N PRO A 77 2.49 9.39 5.31
CA PRO A 77 1.06 9.65 5.12
C PRO A 77 0.66 11.14 5.16
N GLU A 78 1.45 11.96 5.85
CA GLU A 78 1.25 13.40 5.96
C GLU A 78 1.68 14.18 4.70
N LEU A 79 2.12 13.49 3.65
CA LEU A 79 2.39 14.05 2.33
C LEU A 79 1.43 13.45 1.31
N VAL A 80 0.89 14.30 0.44
CA VAL A 80 0.02 13.88 -0.67
C VAL A 80 0.76 12.86 -1.55
N GLY A 81 0.08 11.78 -1.90
CA GLY A 81 0.59 10.80 -2.85
C GLY A 81 0.62 11.35 -4.27
N ASP A 82 0.97 10.49 -5.24
CA ASP A 82 0.96 10.84 -6.66
C ASP A 82 0.09 9.87 -7.46
N THR A 83 -0.34 10.29 -8.65
CA THR A 83 -1.09 9.47 -9.60
C THR A 83 -0.78 9.91 -11.02
N ALA A 84 -0.75 8.94 -11.95
CA ALA A 84 -0.68 9.21 -13.39
C ALA A 84 -2.08 9.28 -14.03
N THR A 85 -3.16 9.15 -13.25
CA THR A 85 -4.54 9.21 -13.71
C THR A 85 -5.22 10.53 -13.32
N ASN A 86 -6.43 10.74 -13.79
CA ASN A 86 -7.10 12.03 -13.71
C ASN A 86 -7.95 12.15 -12.42
N TYR A 87 -7.30 12.14 -11.23
CA TYR A 87 -7.95 12.52 -9.97
C TYR A 87 -6.95 13.25 -9.05
N ASP A 88 -7.46 13.98 -8.07
CA ASP A 88 -6.64 14.64 -7.05
C ASP A 88 -6.41 13.69 -5.86
N PRO A 89 -5.17 13.23 -5.59
CA PRO A 89 -4.86 12.34 -4.48
C PRO A 89 -4.83 13.03 -3.10
N THR A 90 -5.10 14.34 -3.02
CA THR A 90 -5.14 15.07 -1.76
C THR A 90 -6.17 14.48 -0.79
N GLY A 91 -5.75 14.22 0.43
CA GLY A 91 -6.58 13.63 1.47
C GLY A 91 -6.74 12.10 1.37
N HIS A 92 -6.12 11.44 0.40
CA HIS A 92 -6.15 10.00 0.28
C HIS A 92 -5.01 9.34 1.07
N PHE A 93 -5.34 8.34 1.90
CA PHE A 93 -4.40 7.36 2.39
C PHE A 93 -4.32 6.22 1.38
N LEU A 94 -3.15 6.04 0.77
CA LEU A 94 -2.96 5.13 -0.37
C LEU A 94 -2.23 3.86 0.07
N VAL A 95 -2.88 2.70 -0.08
CA VAL A 95 -2.28 1.39 0.09
C VAL A 95 -2.18 0.71 -1.26
N VAL A 96 -1.01 0.18 -1.62
CA VAL A 96 -0.80 -0.61 -2.83
C VAL A 96 -0.55 -2.07 -2.48
N CYS A 97 -1.21 -2.98 -3.17
CA CYS A 97 -0.93 -4.41 -3.12
C CYS A 97 0.00 -4.79 -4.27
N GLU A 98 1.09 -5.50 -3.97
CA GLU A 98 2.03 -5.99 -4.97
C GLU A 98 1.37 -7.09 -5.80
N GLY A 99 1.23 -6.87 -7.11
CA GLY A 99 0.63 -7.82 -8.05
C GLY A 99 -0.19 -7.15 -9.15
N ASN A 100 -0.61 -7.97 -10.13
CA ASN A 100 -1.57 -7.58 -11.16
C ASN A 100 -2.88 -8.34 -10.95
N PHE A 101 -3.85 -7.74 -10.27
CA PHE A 101 -5.10 -8.40 -9.91
C PHE A 101 -6.19 -8.37 -11.03
N ASP A 102 -5.80 -8.04 -12.24
CA ASP A 102 -6.52 -8.42 -13.45
C ASP A 102 -6.09 -9.82 -13.96
N GLU A 103 -4.92 -10.31 -13.54
CA GLU A 103 -4.34 -11.60 -13.93
C GLU A 103 -4.11 -12.55 -12.75
N GLU A 104 -3.80 -12.01 -11.55
CA GLU A 104 -3.52 -12.77 -10.34
C GLU A 104 -4.72 -12.71 -9.36
N GLN A 105 -4.76 -13.70 -8.45
CA GLN A 105 -5.68 -13.68 -7.31
C GLN A 105 -4.95 -13.09 -6.10
N ILE A 106 -5.61 -12.17 -5.38
CA ILE A 106 -5.07 -11.70 -4.10
C ILE A 106 -5.11 -12.84 -3.08
N SER A 107 -4.05 -13.01 -2.31
CA SER A 107 -4.02 -13.97 -1.22
C SER A 107 -4.79 -13.47 0.00
N GLU A 108 -5.24 -14.40 0.86
CA GLU A 108 -5.88 -14.04 2.13
C GLU A 108 -4.93 -13.25 3.03
N ASP A 109 -3.64 -13.60 3.07
CA ASP A 109 -2.65 -12.89 3.87
C ASP A 109 -2.45 -11.46 3.39
N GLN A 110 -2.38 -11.24 2.07
CA GLN A 110 -2.27 -9.91 1.48
C GLN A 110 -3.53 -9.07 1.74
N LEU A 111 -4.71 -9.67 1.61
CA LEU A 111 -5.98 -8.99 1.90
C LEU A 111 -6.09 -8.62 3.38
N ASN A 112 -5.67 -9.50 4.28
CA ASN A 112 -5.61 -9.23 5.71
C ASN A 112 -4.56 -8.15 6.05
N GLY A 113 -3.40 -8.17 5.40
CA GLY A 113 -2.39 -7.11 5.52
C GLY A 113 -2.91 -5.74 5.06
N ALA A 114 -3.64 -5.68 3.95
CA ALA A 114 -4.29 -4.46 3.48
C ALA A 114 -5.36 -3.96 4.47
N ALA A 115 -6.17 -4.88 5.01
CA ALA A 115 -7.16 -4.53 6.03
C ALA A 115 -6.51 -3.96 7.30
N LEU A 116 -5.39 -4.55 7.75
CA LEU A 116 -4.62 -4.07 8.90
C LEU A 116 -4.03 -2.67 8.66
N ALA A 117 -3.47 -2.42 7.45
CA ALA A 117 -2.96 -1.11 7.06
C ALA A 117 -4.05 -0.03 7.09
N PHE A 118 -5.25 -0.34 6.57
CA PHE A 118 -6.37 0.59 6.59
C PHE A 118 -6.98 0.77 7.99
N ALA A 119 -7.05 -0.28 8.81
CA ALA A 119 -7.53 -0.16 10.18
C ALA A 119 -6.61 0.73 11.02
N TRP A 120 -5.29 0.58 10.86
CA TRP A 120 -4.32 1.47 11.47
C TRP A 120 -4.52 2.93 11.02
N ALA A 121 -4.66 3.17 9.71
CA ALA A 121 -4.86 4.52 9.19
C ALA A 121 -6.18 5.13 9.68
N ALA A 122 -7.28 4.36 9.67
CA ALA A 122 -8.58 4.78 10.16
C ALA A 122 -8.49 5.24 11.63
N GLN A 123 -7.79 4.50 12.48
CA GLN A 123 -7.60 4.86 13.88
C GLN A 123 -6.62 6.02 14.06
N ARG A 124 -5.52 6.05 13.31
CA ARG A 124 -4.45 7.05 13.42
C ARG A 124 -4.88 8.44 12.98
N PHE A 125 -5.72 8.53 11.94
CA PHE A 125 -6.12 9.78 11.29
C PHE A 125 -7.63 10.06 11.40
N ASP A 126 -8.38 9.25 12.16
CA ASP A 126 -9.83 9.36 12.31
C ASP A 126 -10.58 9.28 10.93
N ILE A 127 -10.16 8.35 10.07
CA ILE A 127 -10.74 8.21 8.74
C ILE A 127 -11.96 7.28 8.81
N PRO A 128 -13.16 7.74 8.38
CA PRO A 128 -14.32 6.87 8.33
C PRO A 128 -14.12 5.68 7.37
N THR A 129 -14.38 4.47 7.82
CA THR A 129 -14.19 3.24 7.01
C THR A 129 -15.09 3.20 5.76
N GLY A 130 -16.18 3.96 5.77
CA GLY A 130 -17.05 4.13 4.61
C GLY A 130 -16.41 4.85 3.43
N THR A 131 -15.24 5.46 3.63
CA THR A 131 -14.47 6.13 2.56
C THR A 131 -13.57 5.18 1.78
N LEU A 132 -13.43 3.91 2.22
CA LEU A 132 -12.57 2.93 1.56
C LEU A 132 -13.10 2.60 0.16
N ALA A 133 -12.28 2.84 -0.84
CA ALA A 133 -12.61 2.69 -2.25
C ALA A 133 -11.41 2.17 -3.05
N GLY A 134 -11.65 1.69 -4.26
CA GLY A 134 -10.61 1.39 -5.23
C GLY A 134 -10.18 2.63 -6.01
N HIS A 135 -9.01 2.61 -6.60
CA HIS A 135 -8.54 3.70 -7.46
C HIS A 135 -9.54 4.02 -8.59
N ARG A 136 -10.15 3.00 -9.21
CA ARG A 136 -11.17 3.17 -10.27
C ARG A 136 -12.41 3.92 -9.83
N ASP A 137 -12.70 4.00 -8.54
CA ASP A 137 -13.83 4.76 -8.01
C ASP A 137 -13.52 6.28 -7.99
N ALA A 138 -12.25 6.65 -7.94
CA ALA A 138 -11.79 8.03 -8.01
C ALA A 138 -11.45 8.46 -9.44
N SER A 139 -11.05 7.53 -10.32
CA SER A 139 -10.69 7.81 -11.72
C SER A 139 -11.22 6.71 -12.65
N PRO A 140 -12.09 7.03 -13.60
CA PRO A 140 -12.64 6.06 -14.56
C PRO A 140 -11.58 5.57 -15.59
N ASP A 141 -10.41 6.20 -15.64
CA ASP A 141 -9.37 5.96 -16.64
C ASP A 141 -8.46 4.76 -16.28
N THR A 142 -8.80 4.01 -15.22
CA THR A 142 -7.96 2.89 -14.73
C THR A 142 -8.78 1.66 -14.34
N SER A 143 -8.19 0.47 -14.54
CA SER A 143 -8.70 -0.79 -13.97
C SER A 143 -8.24 -1.03 -12.53
N CYS A 144 -7.31 -0.21 -12.02
CA CYS A 144 -6.75 -0.34 -10.67
C CYS A 144 -7.86 -0.31 -9.60
N PRO A 145 -7.87 -1.22 -8.63
CA PRO A 145 -6.81 -2.14 -8.21
C PRO A 145 -6.83 -3.53 -8.88
N GLY A 146 -7.39 -3.68 -10.06
CA GLY A 146 -7.60 -4.94 -10.76
C GLY A 146 -8.90 -5.63 -10.35
N THR A 147 -9.44 -6.44 -11.24
CA THR A 147 -10.78 -7.03 -11.11
C THR A 147 -10.93 -7.90 -9.86
N ASN A 148 -9.93 -8.73 -9.57
CA ASN A 148 -9.99 -9.63 -8.42
C ASN A 148 -9.98 -8.87 -7.10
N LEU A 149 -9.00 -7.98 -6.87
CA LEU A 149 -8.92 -7.19 -5.65
C LEU A 149 -10.14 -6.25 -5.51
N TYR A 150 -10.60 -5.66 -6.62
CA TYR A 150 -11.78 -4.79 -6.59
C TYR A 150 -13.06 -5.51 -6.16
N SER A 151 -13.18 -6.81 -6.41
CA SER A 151 -14.34 -7.59 -5.94
C SER A 151 -14.49 -7.57 -4.41
N HIS A 152 -13.38 -7.52 -3.66
CA HIS A 152 -13.37 -7.39 -2.20
C HIS A 152 -13.73 -5.97 -1.73
N VAL A 153 -13.48 -4.95 -2.56
CA VAL A 153 -13.95 -3.58 -2.30
C VAL A 153 -15.44 -3.48 -2.56
N ALA A 154 -15.89 -3.90 -3.75
CA ALA A 154 -17.28 -3.80 -4.19
C ALA A 154 -18.26 -4.61 -3.33
N SER A 155 -17.85 -5.78 -2.86
CA SER A 155 -18.65 -6.61 -1.94
C SER A 155 -18.68 -6.07 -0.51
N GLY A 156 -17.77 -5.13 -0.16
CA GLY A 156 -17.59 -4.65 1.20
C GLY A 156 -16.76 -5.58 2.09
N ASP A 157 -16.21 -6.68 1.56
CA ASP A 157 -15.40 -7.64 2.34
C ASP A 157 -14.19 -6.93 2.98
N LEU A 158 -13.40 -6.18 2.21
CA LEU A 158 -12.25 -5.46 2.75
C LEU A 158 -12.65 -4.48 3.86
N LYS A 159 -13.73 -3.71 3.67
CA LYS A 159 -14.26 -2.80 4.70
C LYS A 159 -14.71 -3.56 5.96
N ASN A 160 -15.34 -4.71 5.80
CA ASN A 160 -15.79 -5.52 6.94
C ASN A 160 -14.61 -6.06 7.75
N ARG A 161 -13.50 -6.45 7.09
CA ARG A 161 -12.25 -6.85 7.75
C ARG A 161 -11.65 -5.68 8.55
N VAL A 162 -11.61 -4.47 7.96
CA VAL A 162 -11.17 -3.25 8.66
C VAL A 162 -12.02 -2.99 9.90
N ASN A 163 -13.35 -3.03 9.77
CA ASN A 163 -14.26 -2.81 10.89
C ASN A 163 -14.09 -3.86 11.99
N ALA A 164 -13.86 -5.13 11.64
CA ALA A 164 -13.62 -6.20 12.60
C ALA A 164 -12.32 -5.96 13.41
N LEU A 165 -11.25 -5.50 12.75
CA LEU A 165 -10.00 -5.14 13.43
C LEU A 165 -10.22 -3.97 14.42
N LEU A 166 -10.92 -2.92 14.00
CA LEU A 166 -11.24 -1.76 14.84
C LEU A 166 -12.12 -2.12 16.04
N ALA A 167 -13.05 -3.05 15.88
CA ALA A 167 -13.91 -3.52 16.96
C ALA A 167 -13.14 -4.29 18.05
N ASN A 168 -11.98 -4.87 17.72
CA ASN A 168 -11.11 -5.58 18.66
C ASN A 168 -10.20 -4.66 19.50
N GLY A 169 -10.24 -3.35 19.29
CA GLY A 169 -9.50 -2.35 20.06
C GLY A 169 -8.38 -1.65 19.31
N SER A 170 -7.26 -1.39 19.97
CA SER A 170 -6.14 -0.66 19.37
C SER A 170 -5.44 -1.46 18.28
N VAL A 171 -5.23 -0.84 17.12
CA VAL A 171 -4.56 -1.43 15.97
C VAL A 171 -3.12 -0.93 15.91
N ASP A 172 -2.16 -1.86 15.92
CA ASP A 172 -0.74 -1.58 15.80
C ASP A 172 -0.14 -2.33 14.60
N LEU A 173 0.67 -1.63 13.78
CA LEU A 173 1.38 -2.25 12.66
C LEU A 173 2.66 -2.98 13.07
N HIS A 174 3.02 -2.96 14.36
CA HIS A 174 4.24 -3.61 14.84
C HIS A 174 5.46 -3.23 13.98
N THR A 175 5.79 -1.93 14.01
CA THR A 175 6.86 -1.39 13.16
C THR A 175 8.23 -1.90 13.60
N ILE A 176 8.98 -2.51 12.70
CA ILE A 176 10.36 -2.94 12.89
C ILE A 176 11.29 -2.21 11.92
N CYS A 177 12.45 -1.80 12.41
CA CYS A 177 13.45 -1.01 11.67
C CYS A 177 14.86 -1.56 11.92
N GLY A 178 15.83 -1.01 11.21
CA GLY A 178 17.26 -1.34 11.40
C GLY A 178 17.58 -2.80 11.07
N PRO A 179 18.54 -3.43 11.79
CA PRO A 179 19.05 -4.76 11.45
C PRO A 179 17.99 -5.86 11.44
N GLU A 180 17.00 -5.81 12.33
CA GLU A 180 15.88 -6.76 12.38
C GLU A 180 15.02 -6.70 11.13
N ALA A 181 14.66 -5.49 10.71
CA ALA A 181 13.89 -5.30 9.49
C ALA A 181 14.68 -5.69 8.24
N SER A 182 15.99 -5.38 8.21
CA SER A 182 16.87 -5.78 7.10
C SER A 182 16.99 -7.30 6.99
N ALA A 183 17.08 -8.00 8.12
CA ALA A 183 17.07 -9.46 8.14
C ALA A 183 15.73 -10.03 7.63
N ALA A 184 14.60 -9.44 8.06
CA ALA A 184 13.28 -9.87 7.59
C ALA A 184 13.11 -9.66 6.06
N VAL A 185 13.63 -8.55 5.51
CA VAL A 185 13.62 -8.32 4.05
C VAL A 185 14.51 -9.34 3.33
N ALA A 186 15.70 -9.64 3.87
CA ALA A 186 16.56 -10.67 3.29
C ALA A 186 15.91 -12.06 3.31
N ASP A 187 15.19 -12.41 4.38
CA ASP A 187 14.40 -13.65 4.45
C ASP A 187 13.30 -13.69 3.38
N ILE A 188 12.59 -12.57 3.16
CA ILE A 188 11.61 -12.46 2.08
C ILE A 188 12.27 -12.66 0.71
N GLU A 189 13.37 -11.96 0.42
CA GLU A 189 14.09 -12.04 -0.85
C GLU A 189 14.69 -13.43 -1.12
N SER A 190 14.96 -14.20 -0.06
CA SER A 190 15.41 -15.59 -0.19
C SER A 190 14.28 -16.64 -0.21
N GLY A 191 13.03 -16.21 -0.13
CA GLY A 191 11.86 -17.10 -0.12
C GLY A 191 11.69 -17.88 1.21
N LEU A 192 12.28 -17.41 2.30
CA LEU A 192 12.17 -18.02 3.64
C LEU A 192 10.99 -17.46 4.45
N ARG A 193 10.36 -16.38 3.99
CA ARG A 193 9.26 -15.69 4.68
C ARG A 193 8.17 -15.24 3.72
#